data_a091b6cccab5dcf773979a13709259db
#
_entry.id   a091b6cccab5dcf773979a13709259db
#
_cell.length_a   1.000
_cell.length_b   1.000
_cell.length_c   1.000
_cell.angle_alpha   90.00
_cell.angle_beta   90.00
_cell.angle_gamma   90.00
#
_symmetry.space_group_name_H-M   'P 1'
#
loop_
_entity.id
_entity.type
_entity.pdbx_description
1 polymer ?
#
loop_
_entity_poly.entity_id
_entity_poly.type
_entity_poly.pdbx_seq_one_letter_code
_entity_poly.pdbx_strand_id
1 'polypeptide(L)'
;MDLKEIKKRLEKLNSKGGGSSDFKNNFWRPPVGEKSIVRIVPYTHNKDFPFSELYFYFGIGKPRMIALSNFDESDPIMEFATQLNKSGDAEQKELAKKLWPKFRVFAPVLVRGEEDKGVRFYEFGKMVYQELLGVMADEDYGDITDIQKGRDVTVEVIPAAETGKMFNTTTVRVKPNQTPLVKDAKKAEALLENQKELISLFKKYTFEEMKDELQGWLKPTEEDGGKETEVKKAPSKGKKDLDSKLDELFD
;
A
#
# COMPACT_ATOMS: atom_id res chain seq x y z
N MET A 1 31.42 -27.74 -10.46
CA MET A 1 30.28 -27.05 -9.83
C MET A 1 30.37 -25.61 -10.25
N ASP A 2 29.38 -25.11 -11.02
CA ASP A 2 29.46 -23.76 -11.63
C ASP A 2 28.97 -22.70 -10.63
N LEU A 3 29.91 -21.86 -10.19
CA LEU A 3 29.66 -20.73 -9.26
C LEU A 3 28.61 -19.72 -9.79
N LYS A 4 28.53 -19.58 -11.14
CA LYS A 4 27.51 -18.71 -11.76
C LYS A 4 26.10 -19.26 -11.59
N GLU A 5 25.95 -20.59 -11.67
CA GLU A 5 24.66 -21.24 -11.50
C GLU A 5 24.22 -21.25 -10.02
N ILE A 6 25.16 -21.37 -9.10
CA ILE A 6 24.90 -21.24 -7.65
C ILE A 6 24.46 -19.81 -7.31
N LYS A 7 25.16 -18.80 -7.82
CA LYS A 7 24.77 -17.38 -7.63
C LYS A 7 23.38 -17.09 -8.20
N LYS A 8 23.08 -17.58 -9.41
CA LYS A 8 21.77 -17.42 -10.06
C LYS A 8 20.65 -18.11 -9.27
N ARG A 9 20.91 -19.28 -8.66
CA ARG A 9 19.94 -19.96 -7.80
C ARG A 9 19.77 -19.25 -6.46
N LEU A 10 20.86 -18.72 -5.88
CA LEU A 10 20.81 -17.91 -4.66
C LEU A 10 20.02 -16.61 -4.86
N GLU A 11 20.24 -15.91 -5.97
CA GLU A 11 19.46 -14.75 -6.37
C GLU A 11 17.99 -15.10 -6.57
N LYS A 12 17.67 -16.24 -7.20
CA LYS A 12 16.30 -16.73 -7.40
C LYS A 12 15.62 -17.15 -6.09
N LEU A 13 16.37 -17.65 -5.11
CA LEU A 13 15.86 -17.97 -3.77
C LEU A 13 15.65 -16.70 -2.94
N ASN A 14 16.55 -15.74 -3.04
CA ASN A 14 16.41 -14.44 -2.39
C ASN A 14 15.30 -13.59 -3.01
N SER A 15 15.00 -13.78 -4.31
CA SER A 15 13.88 -13.10 -5.00
C SER A 15 12.52 -13.75 -4.71
N LYS A 16 12.46 -15.01 -4.25
CA LYS A 16 11.19 -15.67 -3.85
C LYS A 16 10.62 -15.20 -2.51
N GLY A 17 11.36 -14.39 -1.77
CA GLY A 17 10.97 -13.90 -0.42
C GLY A 17 10.61 -12.41 -0.35
N GLY A 18 10.04 -11.81 -1.38
CA GLY A 18 9.57 -10.40 -1.32
C GLY A 18 9.65 -9.74 -2.68
N GLY A 19 8.66 -8.94 -3.01
CA GLY A 19 8.43 -8.29 -4.27
C GLY A 19 9.67 -7.94 -5.10
N SER A 20 9.54 -7.92 -6.41
CA SER A 20 10.67 -7.73 -7.34
C SER A 20 11.57 -6.58 -6.86
N SER A 21 12.86 -6.64 -7.16
CA SER A 21 13.82 -5.59 -6.81
C SER A 21 13.32 -4.20 -7.23
N ASP A 22 12.58 -4.12 -8.33
CA ASP A 22 11.95 -2.91 -8.85
C ASP A 22 10.87 -2.36 -7.90
N PHE A 23 10.09 -3.21 -7.23
CA PHE A 23 9.13 -2.74 -6.25
C PHE A 23 9.83 -2.08 -5.05
N LYS A 24 10.89 -2.70 -4.52
CA LYS A 24 11.66 -2.13 -3.38
C LYS A 24 12.32 -0.81 -3.73
N ASN A 25 12.77 -0.64 -4.97
CA ASN A 25 13.42 0.59 -5.43
C ASN A 25 12.43 1.75 -5.63
N ASN A 26 11.15 1.46 -5.93
CA ASN A 26 10.14 2.48 -6.17
C ASN A 26 9.39 2.94 -4.90
N PHE A 27 9.50 2.19 -3.81
CA PHE A 27 8.81 2.50 -2.56
C PHE A 27 9.81 2.78 -1.43
N TRP A 28 9.51 3.82 -0.67
CA TRP A 28 10.21 4.12 0.55
C TRP A 28 9.34 3.75 1.77
N ARG A 29 9.95 3.13 2.75
CA ARG A 29 9.33 2.82 4.04
C ARG A 29 10.16 3.44 5.14
N PRO A 30 9.56 4.28 6.01
CA PRO A 30 10.28 4.85 7.14
C PRO A 30 10.75 3.72 8.08
N PRO A 31 11.99 3.78 8.57
CA PRO A 31 12.49 2.86 9.57
C PRO A 31 11.71 3.03 10.89
N VAL A 32 11.51 1.92 11.58
CA VAL A 32 10.81 1.92 12.89
C VAL A 32 11.75 2.38 13.98
N GLY A 33 11.29 3.28 14.84
CA GLY A 33 12.07 3.86 15.95
C GLY A 33 12.98 5.02 15.53
N GLU A 34 12.90 5.47 14.28
CA GLU A 34 13.73 6.54 13.75
C GLU A 34 12.90 7.68 13.15
N LYS A 35 13.52 8.87 13.09
CA LYS A 35 12.97 10.03 12.41
C LYS A 35 13.61 10.16 11.04
N SER A 36 12.80 10.20 10.02
CA SER A 36 13.23 10.48 8.66
C SER A 36 12.70 11.83 8.19
N ILE A 37 13.43 12.47 7.31
CA ILE A 37 13.00 13.73 6.69
C ILE A 37 12.75 13.46 5.22
N VAL A 38 11.58 13.84 4.74
CA VAL A 38 11.19 13.69 3.34
C VAL A 38 10.65 15.01 2.79
N ARG A 39 10.76 15.22 1.49
CA ARG A 39 10.03 16.22 0.75
C ARG A 39 8.97 15.53 -0.10
N ILE A 40 7.70 15.81 0.14
CA ILE A 40 6.64 15.46 -0.81
C ILE A 40 6.82 16.34 -2.04
N VAL A 41 6.82 15.75 -3.21
CA VAL A 41 7.02 16.48 -4.47
C VAL A 41 5.75 16.45 -5.33
N PRO A 42 5.58 17.40 -6.26
CA PRO A 42 4.48 17.34 -7.22
C PRO A 42 4.49 16.01 -7.97
N TYR A 43 3.31 15.44 -8.21
CA TYR A 43 3.18 14.17 -8.93
C TYR A 43 2.89 14.43 -10.41
N THR A 44 3.82 14.03 -11.28
CA THR A 44 3.72 14.34 -12.72
C THR A 44 2.56 13.66 -13.43
N HIS A 45 2.08 12.53 -12.91
CA HIS A 45 0.92 11.78 -13.42
C HIS A 45 -0.42 12.23 -12.81
N ASN A 46 -0.39 13.13 -11.82
CA ASN A 46 -1.55 13.82 -11.27
C ASN A 46 -1.14 15.25 -10.91
N LYS A 47 -1.29 16.18 -11.85
CA LYS A 47 -0.77 17.55 -11.71
C LYS A 47 -1.52 18.38 -10.69
N ASP A 48 -2.77 18.04 -10.43
CA ASP A 48 -3.64 18.82 -9.54
C ASP A 48 -3.43 18.44 -8.07
N PHE A 49 -2.91 17.23 -7.81
CA PHE A 49 -2.81 16.73 -6.46
C PHE A 49 -1.66 15.72 -6.29
N PRO A 50 -0.80 15.86 -5.25
CA PRO A 50 0.39 15.03 -5.10
C PRO A 50 0.09 13.63 -4.55
N PHE A 51 -1.10 13.38 -4.07
CA PHE A 51 -1.48 12.09 -3.46
C PHE A 51 -2.27 11.23 -4.43
N SER A 52 -2.02 9.91 -4.35
CA SER A 52 -2.82 8.91 -5.04
C SER A 52 -3.53 8.03 -4.02
N GLU A 53 -4.84 7.98 -4.11
CA GLU A 53 -5.72 7.20 -3.24
C GLU A 53 -6.04 5.87 -3.90
N LEU A 54 -5.64 4.77 -3.28
CA LEU A 54 -5.85 3.43 -3.84
C LEU A 54 -6.43 2.48 -2.78
N TYR A 55 -7.18 1.50 -3.24
CA TYR A 55 -7.79 0.47 -2.44
C TYR A 55 -7.13 -0.89 -2.69
N PHE A 56 -6.88 -1.65 -1.63
CA PHE A 56 -6.21 -2.94 -1.69
C PHE A 56 -6.87 -3.98 -0.80
N TYR A 57 -6.81 -5.23 -1.24
CA TYR A 57 -7.07 -6.40 -0.40
C TYR A 57 -5.76 -6.93 0.17
N PHE A 58 -5.81 -7.40 1.42
CA PHE A 58 -4.66 -7.99 2.10
C PHE A 58 -5.03 -9.35 2.66
N GLY A 59 -4.22 -10.38 2.34
CA GLY A 59 -4.37 -11.71 2.88
C GLY A 59 -5.59 -12.49 2.36
N ILE A 60 -6.11 -12.13 1.19
CA ILE A 60 -7.15 -12.88 0.49
C ILE A 60 -6.48 -13.56 -0.70
N GLY A 61 -6.16 -14.86 -0.55
CA GLY A 61 -5.39 -15.63 -1.54
C GLY A 61 -3.96 -15.11 -1.74
N LYS A 62 -3.78 -13.84 -1.98
CA LYS A 62 -2.47 -13.17 -2.11
C LYS A 62 -2.18 -12.26 -0.92
N PRO A 63 -0.88 -12.00 -0.64
CA PRO A 63 -0.50 -11.04 0.41
C PRO A 63 -1.08 -9.65 0.18
N ARG A 64 -1.18 -9.22 -1.08
CA ARG A 64 -1.75 -7.94 -1.50
C ARG A 64 -2.27 -8.01 -2.93
N MET A 65 -3.48 -7.52 -3.15
CA MET A 65 -4.08 -7.31 -4.48
C MET A 65 -4.65 -5.90 -4.55
N ILE A 66 -4.48 -5.24 -5.70
CA ILE A 66 -5.14 -3.97 -5.97
C ILE A 66 -6.61 -4.23 -6.29
N ALA A 67 -7.54 -3.48 -5.70
CA ALA A 67 -8.96 -3.64 -5.95
C ALA A 67 -9.33 -3.13 -7.36
N LEU A 68 -10.25 -3.82 -8.03
CA LEU A 68 -10.71 -3.45 -9.37
C LEU A 68 -11.48 -2.13 -9.38
N SER A 69 -12.06 -1.74 -8.24
CA SER A 69 -12.69 -0.42 -8.07
C SER A 69 -11.75 0.77 -8.33
N ASN A 70 -10.41 0.59 -8.25
CA ASN A 70 -9.46 1.63 -8.66
C ASN A 70 -9.43 1.86 -10.18
N PHE A 71 -10.06 0.99 -10.95
CA PHE A 71 -10.14 1.04 -12.42
C PHE A 71 -11.58 1.24 -12.90
N ASP A 72 -12.51 1.57 -12.00
CA ASP A 72 -13.95 1.68 -12.27
C ASP A 72 -14.55 0.37 -12.83
N GLU A 73 -14.00 -0.78 -12.43
CA GLU A 73 -14.42 -2.11 -12.84
C GLU A 73 -15.14 -2.84 -11.70
N SER A 74 -16.04 -3.76 -12.06
CA SER A 74 -16.69 -4.69 -11.12
C SER A 74 -15.64 -5.51 -10.37
N ASP A 75 -15.86 -5.70 -9.07
CA ASP A 75 -14.91 -6.34 -8.17
C ASP A 75 -15.60 -7.48 -7.40
N PRO A 76 -15.25 -8.74 -7.68
CA PRO A 76 -15.97 -9.89 -7.13
C PRO A 76 -15.85 -9.98 -5.60
N ILE A 77 -14.73 -9.53 -5.02
CA ILE A 77 -14.53 -9.56 -3.56
C ILE A 77 -15.45 -8.52 -2.90
N MET A 78 -15.57 -7.32 -3.49
CA MET A 78 -16.43 -6.26 -2.98
C MET A 78 -17.91 -6.59 -3.15
N GLU A 79 -18.30 -7.22 -4.26
CA GLU A 79 -19.67 -7.69 -4.50
C GLU A 79 -20.07 -8.73 -3.47
N PHE A 80 -19.22 -9.72 -3.23
CA PHE A 80 -19.45 -10.76 -2.22
C PHE A 80 -19.50 -10.17 -0.79
N ALA A 81 -18.57 -9.26 -0.45
CA ALA A 81 -18.60 -8.56 0.85
C ALA A 81 -19.92 -7.78 1.05
N THR A 82 -20.42 -7.15 -0.02
CA THR A 82 -21.70 -6.43 0.01
C THR A 82 -22.87 -7.37 0.25
N GLN A 83 -22.90 -8.53 -0.41
CA GLN A 83 -23.93 -9.56 -0.23
C GLN A 83 -23.93 -10.07 1.22
N LEU A 84 -22.77 -10.44 1.75
CA LEU A 84 -22.62 -10.89 3.14
C LEU A 84 -23.08 -9.82 4.15
N ASN A 85 -22.77 -8.57 3.91
CA ASN A 85 -23.17 -7.47 4.78
C ASN A 85 -24.70 -7.27 4.81
N LYS A 86 -25.38 -7.56 3.68
CA LYS A 86 -26.86 -7.48 3.56
C LYS A 86 -27.60 -8.66 4.17
N SER A 87 -26.96 -9.80 4.43
CA SER A 87 -27.60 -11.05 4.85
C SER A 87 -28.32 -10.97 6.22
N GLY A 88 -27.99 -9.99 7.05
CA GLY A 88 -28.51 -9.87 8.42
C GLY A 88 -27.80 -10.73 9.46
N ASP A 89 -27.03 -11.74 9.05
CA ASP A 89 -26.27 -12.64 9.90
C ASP A 89 -25.03 -11.95 10.48
N ALA A 90 -24.80 -12.08 11.79
CA ALA A 90 -23.68 -11.43 12.47
C ALA A 90 -22.31 -12.00 12.04
N GLU A 91 -22.21 -13.33 11.84
CA GLU A 91 -20.95 -13.96 11.41
C GLU A 91 -20.60 -13.55 9.98
N GLN A 92 -21.59 -13.47 9.09
CA GLN A 92 -21.40 -13.01 7.72
C GLN A 92 -20.99 -11.55 7.65
N LYS A 93 -21.55 -10.69 8.50
CA LYS A 93 -21.13 -9.28 8.61
C LYS A 93 -19.69 -9.13 9.10
N GLU A 94 -19.26 -9.95 10.04
CA GLU A 94 -17.86 -9.96 10.51
C GLU A 94 -16.91 -10.45 9.39
N LEU A 95 -17.34 -11.42 8.59
CA LEU A 95 -16.60 -11.87 7.42
C LEU A 95 -16.51 -10.74 6.37
N ALA A 96 -17.62 -10.08 6.07
CA ALA A 96 -17.66 -8.94 5.17
C ALA A 96 -16.65 -7.85 5.54
N LYS A 97 -16.51 -7.54 6.84
CA LYS A 97 -15.52 -6.55 7.33
C LYS A 97 -14.07 -6.92 6.97
N LYS A 98 -13.75 -8.20 6.88
CA LYS A 98 -12.42 -8.68 6.49
C LYS A 98 -12.19 -8.57 4.99
N LEU A 99 -13.25 -8.67 4.19
CA LEU A 99 -13.23 -8.62 2.74
C LEU A 99 -13.23 -7.19 2.18
N TRP A 100 -13.59 -6.16 2.97
CA TRP A 100 -13.56 -4.80 2.49
C TRP A 100 -12.14 -4.35 2.13
N PRO A 101 -11.95 -3.71 0.97
CA PRO A 101 -10.65 -3.20 0.58
C PRO A 101 -10.17 -2.11 1.55
N LYS A 102 -8.88 -2.07 1.77
CA LYS A 102 -8.24 -1.12 2.68
C LYS A 102 -7.71 0.07 1.90
N PHE A 103 -8.12 1.25 2.32
CA PHE A 103 -7.66 2.52 1.81
C PHE A 103 -6.18 2.76 2.13
N ARG A 104 -5.41 3.12 1.12
CA ARG A 104 -4.00 3.50 1.19
C ARG A 104 -3.76 4.74 0.35
N VAL A 105 -2.90 5.60 0.84
CA VAL A 105 -2.48 6.81 0.13
C VAL A 105 -1.00 6.73 -0.17
N PHE A 106 -0.64 7.19 -1.33
CA PHE A 106 0.75 7.25 -1.80
C PHE A 106 1.11 8.68 -2.15
N ALA A 107 2.29 9.09 -1.72
CA ALA A 107 2.89 10.36 -2.11
C ALA A 107 4.27 10.12 -2.73
N PRO A 108 4.62 10.77 -3.84
CA PRO A 108 5.99 10.81 -4.31
C PRO A 108 6.84 11.63 -3.35
N VAL A 109 7.92 11.05 -2.86
CA VAL A 109 8.81 11.68 -1.88
C VAL A 109 10.28 11.60 -2.29
N LEU A 110 11.01 12.66 -2.02
CA LEU A 110 12.47 12.68 -2.01
C LEU A 110 12.93 12.57 -0.55
N VAL A 111 13.68 11.52 -0.23
CA VAL A 111 14.18 11.29 1.13
C VAL A 111 15.47 12.05 1.34
N ARG A 112 15.55 12.86 2.38
CA ARG A 112 16.74 13.64 2.70
C ARG A 112 17.89 12.75 3.15
N GLY A 113 19.05 12.93 2.52
CA GLY A 113 20.22 12.05 2.70
C GLY A 113 20.25 10.81 1.79
N GLU A 114 19.21 10.63 0.97
CA GLU A 114 19.12 9.56 -0.03
C GLU A 114 18.68 10.09 -1.40
N GLU A 115 19.06 11.33 -1.72
CA GLU A 115 18.65 12.02 -2.94
C GLU A 115 19.16 11.34 -4.22
N ASP A 116 20.21 10.55 -4.11
CA ASP A 116 20.76 9.71 -5.18
C ASP A 116 19.83 8.58 -5.61
N LYS A 117 18.95 8.13 -4.70
CA LYS A 117 17.94 7.10 -4.98
C LYS A 117 16.71 7.64 -5.73
N GLY A 118 16.64 8.96 -5.96
CA GLY A 118 15.55 9.61 -6.67
C GLY A 118 14.23 9.65 -5.89
N VAL A 119 13.15 9.98 -6.60
CA VAL A 119 11.79 10.03 -6.06
C VAL A 119 11.23 8.62 -5.92
N ARG A 120 10.70 8.32 -4.74
CA ARG A 120 10.05 7.05 -4.41
C ARG A 120 8.68 7.30 -3.81
N PHE A 121 7.80 6.30 -3.83
CA PHE A 121 6.49 6.42 -3.21
C PHE A 121 6.53 6.06 -1.73
N TYR A 122 5.98 6.94 -0.90
CA TYR A 122 5.68 6.69 0.50
C TYR A 122 4.22 6.30 0.64
N GLU A 123 3.97 5.10 1.18
CA GLU A 123 2.64 4.57 1.46
C GLU A 123 2.23 4.85 2.91
N PHE A 124 1.04 5.38 3.12
CA PHE A 124 0.50 5.63 4.45
C PHE A 124 -1.03 5.47 4.51
N GLY A 125 -1.57 5.44 5.72
CA GLY A 125 -2.99 5.29 5.97
C GLY A 125 -3.72 6.63 6.16
N LYS A 126 -5.04 6.53 6.38
CA LYS A 126 -5.96 7.67 6.51
C LYS A 126 -5.52 8.70 7.56
N MET A 127 -4.98 8.29 8.70
CA MET A 127 -4.61 9.23 9.79
C MET A 127 -3.50 10.19 9.34
N VAL A 128 -2.41 9.66 8.79
CA VAL A 128 -1.31 10.48 8.24
C VAL A 128 -1.81 11.37 7.11
N TYR A 129 -2.70 10.85 6.26
CA TYR A 129 -3.31 11.61 5.19
C TYR A 129 -4.10 12.83 5.70
N GLN A 130 -4.97 12.62 6.68
CA GLN A 130 -5.75 13.70 7.29
C GLN A 130 -4.86 14.76 7.93
N GLU A 131 -3.76 14.36 8.56
CA GLU A 131 -2.79 15.26 9.17
C GLU A 131 -2.08 16.13 8.11
N LEU A 132 -1.64 15.51 7.01
CA LEU A 132 -1.04 16.25 5.88
C LEU A 132 -2.03 17.19 5.19
N LEU A 133 -3.26 16.73 4.94
CA LEU A 133 -4.30 17.57 4.35
C LEU A 133 -4.66 18.76 5.25
N GLY A 134 -4.70 18.54 6.58
CA GLY A 134 -4.94 19.62 7.54
C GLY A 134 -3.89 20.72 7.45
N VAL A 135 -2.61 20.34 7.30
CA VAL A 135 -1.53 21.33 7.10
C VAL A 135 -1.60 22.00 5.74
N MET A 136 -1.93 21.27 4.67
CA MET A 136 -2.04 21.84 3.32
C MET A 136 -3.26 22.78 3.17
N ALA A 137 -4.28 22.60 3.99
CA ALA A 137 -5.44 23.49 4.03
C ALA A 137 -5.18 24.78 4.82
N ASP A 138 -4.09 24.87 5.54
CA ASP A 138 -3.69 26.03 6.32
C ASP A 138 -2.89 27.01 5.44
N GLU A 139 -3.42 28.20 5.22
CA GLU A 139 -2.85 29.24 4.35
C GLU A 139 -1.44 29.68 4.81
N ASP A 140 -1.10 29.57 6.10
CA ASP A 140 0.22 29.91 6.64
C ASP A 140 1.32 28.95 6.17
N TYR A 141 0.96 27.72 5.80
CA TYR A 141 1.91 26.74 5.27
C TYR A 141 2.11 26.88 3.77
N GLY A 142 1.10 27.27 3.01
CA GLY A 142 1.13 27.32 1.56
C GLY A 142 1.33 25.94 0.93
N ASP A 143 1.80 25.92 -0.32
CA ASP A 143 2.10 24.66 -1.01
C ASP A 143 3.38 24.02 -0.47
N ILE A 144 3.22 22.97 0.35
CA ILE A 144 4.34 22.22 0.94
C ILE A 144 5.12 21.42 -0.11
N THR A 145 4.56 21.21 -1.29
CA THR A 145 5.16 20.43 -2.38
C THR A 145 5.96 21.26 -3.36
N ASP A 146 5.87 22.58 -3.28
CA ASP A 146 6.56 23.52 -4.19
C ASP A 146 8.05 23.20 -4.27
N ILE A 147 8.60 23.17 -5.48
CA ILE A 147 9.99 22.78 -5.74
C ILE A 147 11.03 23.81 -5.23
N GLN A 148 10.63 25.08 -5.09
CA GLN A 148 11.51 26.16 -4.63
C GLN A 148 11.24 26.56 -3.18
N LYS A 149 9.97 26.63 -2.80
CA LYS A 149 9.49 27.15 -1.51
C LYS A 149 8.70 26.13 -0.71
N GLY A 150 8.76 24.86 -1.10
CA GLY A 150 8.06 23.79 -0.36
C GLY A 150 8.69 23.51 1.01
N ARG A 151 8.11 22.59 1.74
CA ARG A 151 8.49 22.28 3.12
C ARG A 151 8.81 20.80 3.29
N ASP A 152 9.85 20.51 4.06
CA ASP A 152 10.16 19.14 4.42
C ASP A 152 9.19 18.62 5.47
N VAL A 153 8.96 17.31 5.46
CA VAL A 153 8.12 16.60 6.42
C VAL A 153 9.00 15.65 7.22
N THR A 154 8.93 15.75 8.53
CA THR A 154 9.51 14.74 9.43
C THR A 154 8.50 13.62 9.58
N VAL A 155 8.92 12.39 9.30
CA VAL A 155 8.13 11.15 9.49
C VAL A 155 8.79 10.34 10.59
N GLU A 156 8.01 9.92 11.58
CA GLU A 156 8.48 9.11 12.70
C GLU A 156 7.56 7.91 12.88
N VAL A 157 8.12 6.71 12.92
CA VAL A 157 7.37 5.48 13.20
C VAL A 157 7.73 5.02 14.60
N ILE A 158 6.79 5.22 15.54
CA ILE A 158 6.94 4.86 16.93
C ILE A 158 6.53 3.40 17.11
N PRO A 159 7.40 2.54 17.68
CA PRO A 159 7.08 1.14 17.93
C PRO A 159 5.82 0.96 18.78
N ALA A 160 5.07 -0.10 18.51
CA ALA A 160 3.88 -0.46 19.29
C ALA A 160 4.17 -0.62 20.78
N ALA A 161 5.36 -1.16 21.11
CA ALA A 161 5.82 -1.34 22.50
C ALA A 161 5.96 -0.02 23.27
N GLU A 162 6.31 1.07 22.61
CA GLU A 162 6.47 2.39 23.25
C GLU A 162 5.13 3.11 23.44
N THR A 163 4.14 2.83 22.57
CA THR A 163 2.84 3.50 22.60
C THR A 163 1.77 2.72 23.36
N GLY A 164 2.05 1.46 23.73
CA GLY A 164 1.05 0.53 24.31
C GLY A 164 -0.08 0.16 23.35
N LYS A 165 0.05 0.45 22.04
CA LYS A 165 -0.93 0.13 21.02
C LYS A 165 -0.63 -1.23 20.38
N MET A 166 -1.60 -1.79 19.67
CA MET A 166 -1.43 -3.06 18.95
C MET A 166 -0.50 -2.92 17.73
N PHE A 167 -0.38 -1.72 17.14
CA PHE A 167 0.40 -1.45 15.94
C PHE A 167 1.29 -0.22 16.13
N ASN A 168 2.38 -0.17 15.36
CA ASN A 168 3.24 0.99 15.30
C ASN A 168 2.42 2.24 14.94
N THR A 169 2.77 3.37 15.52
CA THR A 169 2.12 4.66 15.26
C THR A 169 3.03 5.50 14.38
N THR A 170 2.51 5.96 13.25
CA THR A 170 3.22 6.92 12.40
C THR A 170 2.73 8.33 12.71
N THR A 171 3.66 9.24 12.94
CA THR A 171 3.40 10.68 13.07
C THR A 171 4.15 11.43 11.98
N VAL A 172 3.55 12.52 11.51
CA VAL A 172 4.16 13.41 10.51
C VAL A 172 4.17 14.83 11.07
N ARG A 173 5.20 15.58 10.72
CA ARG A 173 5.30 16.99 11.11
C ARG A 173 5.93 17.78 9.96
N VAL A 174 5.17 18.69 9.39
CA VAL A 174 5.67 19.63 8.37
C VAL A 174 6.57 20.65 9.05
N LYS A 175 7.76 20.86 8.47
CA LYS A 175 8.71 21.86 8.99
C LYS A 175 8.25 23.27 8.63
N PRO A 176 8.44 24.24 9.54
CA PRO A 176 8.03 25.64 9.28
C PRO A 176 8.87 26.32 8.19
N ASN A 177 10.12 25.89 7.99
CA ASN A 177 11.02 26.51 7.04
C ASN A 177 10.76 26.05 5.61
N GLN A 178 10.66 26.99 4.70
CA GLN A 178 10.66 26.74 3.25
C GLN A 178 12.09 26.46 2.77
N THR A 179 12.25 25.45 1.93
CA THR A 179 13.54 25.07 1.35
C THR A 179 13.34 24.58 -0.08
N PRO A 180 14.32 24.76 -0.98
CA PRO A 180 14.24 24.17 -2.31
C PRO A 180 14.33 22.63 -2.25
N LEU A 181 13.75 21.96 -3.24
CA LEU A 181 13.80 20.50 -3.36
C LEU A 181 15.26 20.02 -3.40
N VAL A 182 16.04 20.60 -4.30
CA VAL A 182 17.52 20.48 -4.38
C VAL A 182 18.08 21.83 -4.84
N LYS A 183 19.38 22.07 -4.62
CA LYS A 183 20.04 23.33 -4.98
C LYS A 183 20.11 23.56 -6.49
N ASP A 184 20.22 22.50 -7.27
CA ASP A 184 20.35 22.53 -8.72
C ASP A 184 18.97 22.38 -9.37
N ALA A 185 18.51 23.41 -10.09
CA ALA A 185 17.22 23.42 -10.77
C ALA A 185 17.08 22.32 -11.82
N LYS A 186 18.14 22.05 -12.61
CA LYS A 186 18.13 20.96 -13.62
C LYS A 186 17.98 19.60 -12.97
N LYS A 187 18.63 19.39 -11.81
CA LYS A 187 18.48 18.16 -11.03
C LYS A 187 17.07 18.04 -10.47
N ALA A 188 16.44 19.15 -10.05
CA ALA A 188 15.05 19.13 -9.59
C ALA A 188 14.09 18.70 -10.73
N GLU A 189 14.23 19.27 -11.91
CA GLU A 189 13.44 18.90 -13.09
C GLU A 189 13.62 17.42 -13.45
N ALA A 190 14.85 16.94 -13.52
CA ALA A 190 15.14 15.54 -13.82
C ALA A 190 14.54 14.56 -12.77
N LEU A 191 14.52 14.93 -11.50
CA LEU A 191 13.89 14.13 -10.44
C LEU A 191 12.36 14.03 -10.61
N LEU A 192 11.72 15.09 -11.11
CA LEU A 192 10.27 15.10 -11.37
C LEU A 192 9.94 14.32 -12.65
N GLU A 193 10.70 14.52 -13.73
CA GLU A 193 10.47 13.84 -15.01
C GLU A 193 10.62 12.32 -14.92
N ASN A 194 11.50 11.83 -14.04
CA ASN A 194 11.76 10.41 -13.88
C ASN A 194 10.77 9.70 -12.93
N GLN A 195 9.67 10.34 -12.51
CA GLN A 195 8.64 9.70 -11.71
C GLN A 195 7.92 8.61 -12.51
N LYS A 196 7.70 7.48 -11.87
CA LYS A 196 6.90 6.39 -12.45
C LYS A 196 5.42 6.62 -12.21
N GLU A 197 4.60 6.07 -13.08
CA GLU A 197 3.17 6.00 -12.85
C GLU A 197 2.90 4.96 -11.75
N LEU A 198 2.30 5.39 -10.65
CA LEU A 198 2.11 4.56 -9.45
C LEU A 198 1.30 3.29 -9.74
N ILE A 199 0.19 3.43 -10.47
CA ILE A 199 -0.72 2.31 -10.70
C ILE A 199 -0.08 1.20 -11.52
N SER A 200 0.86 1.55 -12.43
CA SER A 200 1.60 0.59 -13.24
C SER A 200 2.58 -0.28 -12.42
N LEU A 201 2.88 0.10 -11.18
CA LEU A 201 3.73 -0.67 -10.27
C LEU A 201 3.00 -1.85 -9.62
N PHE A 202 1.66 -1.92 -9.75
CA PHE A 202 0.85 -2.99 -9.19
C PHE A 202 0.32 -3.90 -10.31
N LYS A 203 0.34 -5.22 -10.04
CA LYS A 203 -0.33 -6.18 -10.92
C LYS A 203 -1.84 -5.94 -10.84
N LYS A 204 -2.46 -5.58 -11.95
CA LYS A 204 -3.90 -5.63 -12.10
C LYS A 204 -4.32 -7.08 -12.31
N TYR A 205 -5.27 -7.55 -11.52
CA TYR A 205 -5.89 -8.86 -11.65
C TYR A 205 -7.17 -8.75 -12.48
N THR A 206 -7.54 -9.80 -13.17
CA THR A 206 -8.86 -9.88 -13.82
C THR A 206 -9.93 -10.21 -12.77
N PHE A 207 -11.19 -9.99 -13.13
CA PHE A 207 -12.34 -10.39 -12.31
C PHE A 207 -12.26 -11.88 -11.93
N GLU A 208 -12.00 -12.76 -12.92
CA GLU A 208 -11.89 -14.20 -12.71
C GLU A 208 -10.71 -14.58 -11.81
N GLU A 209 -9.53 -13.98 -12.03
CA GLU A 209 -8.37 -14.21 -11.14
C GLU A 209 -8.70 -13.85 -9.68
N MET A 210 -9.42 -12.75 -9.43
CA MET A 210 -9.81 -12.34 -8.09
C MET A 210 -10.91 -13.22 -7.50
N LYS A 211 -11.85 -13.69 -8.31
CA LYS A 211 -12.87 -14.67 -7.93
C LYS A 211 -12.21 -15.97 -7.47
N ASP A 212 -11.25 -16.49 -8.25
CA ASP A 212 -10.50 -17.71 -7.90
C ASP A 212 -9.72 -17.57 -6.59
N GLU A 213 -9.05 -16.43 -6.37
CA GLU A 213 -8.32 -16.17 -5.13
C GLU A 213 -9.28 -16.08 -3.92
N LEU A 214 -10.47 -15.49 -4.09
CA LEU A 214 -11.52 -15.46 -3.08
C LEU A 214 -12.04 -16.86 -2.76
N GLN A 215 -12.33 -17.67 -3.77
CA GLN A 215 -12.77 -19.07 -3.60
C GLN A 215 -11.69 -19.88 -2.86
N GLY A 216 -10.44 -19.75 -3.28
CA GLY A 216 -9.32 -20.42 -2.62
C GLY A 216 -9.17 -20.01 -1.14
N TRP A 217 -9.42 -18.74 -0.83
CA TRP A 217 -9.36 -18.22 0.54
C TRP A 217 -10.51 -18.70 1.42
N LEU A 218 -11.70 -18.90 0.82
CA LEU A 218 -12.88 -19.43 1.51
C LEU A 218 -12.77 -20.94 1.78
N LYS A 219 -12.11 -21.71 0.88
CA LYS A 219 -11.96 -23.18 1.04
C LYS A 219 -10.94 -23.52 2.14
N PRO A 220 -11.22 -24.46 3.02
CA PRO A 220 -10.21 -24.97 3.96
C PRO A 220 -9.18 -25.80 3.21
N THR A 221 -7.91 -25.50 3.32
CA THR A 221 -6.83 -26.43 2.99
C THR A 221 -6.77 -27.50 4.08
N GLU A 222 -7.00 -28.76 3.74
CA GLU A 222 -6.86 -29.91 4.63
C GLU A 222 -5.39 -30.27 4.92
N GLU A 223 -4.41 -29.64 4.26
CA GLU A 223 -2.99 -29.87 4.47
C GLU A 223 -2.20 -28.57 4.48
N ASP A 224 -1.76 -28.12 5.64
CA ASP A 224 -0.39 -27.65 5.85
C ASP A 224 -0.03 -27.59 7.34
N GLY A 225 0.57 -28.67 7.82
CA GLY A 225 1.35 -28.67 9.04
C GLY A 225 2.72 -28.05 8.76
N GLY A 226 2.90 -26.76 9.05
CA GLY A 226 4.23 -26.22 9.17
C GLY A 226 4.54 -24.94 8.40
N LYS A 227 4.49 -23.89 9.14
CA LYS A 227 5.10 -22.55 9.11
C LYS A 227 4.07 -21.44 9.08
N GLU A 228 3.90 -20.85 10.26
CA GLU A 228 3.12 -19.64 10.51
C GLU A 228 3.70 -18.48 9.71
N THR A 229 3.07 -18.20 8.58
CA THR A 229 2.89 -16.83 8.11
C THR A 229 1.43 -16.48 8.43
N GLU A 230 1.20 -15.47 9.26
CA GLU A 230 -0.13 -15.04 9.72
C GLU A 230 -1.00 -14.54 8.53
N VAL A 231 -1.46 -15.45 7.70
CA VAL A 231 -2.60 -15.22 6.81
C VAL A 231 -3.85 -15.54 7.65
N LYS A 232 -4.55 -14.51 8.12
CA LYS A 232 -5.77 -14.66 8.91
C LYS A 232 -6.83 -15.39 8.09
N LYS A 233 -6.97 -16.70 8.31
CA LYS A 233 -7.93 -17.59 7.65
C LYS A 233 -9.37 -17.20 7.97
N ALA A 234 -10.29 -17.49 7.05
CA ALA A 234 -11.73 -17.36 7.26
C ALA A 234 -12.21 -18.23 8.44
N PRO A 235 -13.24 -17.83 9.21
CA PRO A 235 -13.77 -18.60 10.33
C PRO A 235 -14.36 -19.93 9.87
N SER A 236 -14.14 -20.99 10.64
CA SER A 236 -14.39 -22.40 10.26
C SER A 236 -15.85 -22.87 10.27
N LYS A 237 -16.81 -22.07 10.75
CA LYS A 237 -18.25 -22.41 10.80
C LYS A 237 -19.01 -21.74 9.66
N GLY A 238 -19.84 -22.47 8.93
CA GLY A 238 -20.71 -21.94 7.87
C GLY A 238 -20.16 -22.02 6.44
N LYS A 239 -19.05 -22.71 6.18
CA LYS A 239 -18.30 -22.67 4.90
C LYS A 239 -19.07 -23.21 3.67
N LYS A 240 -19.89 -24.27 3.81
CA LYS A 240 -20.67 -24.81 2.69
C LYS A 240 -21.72 -23.83 2.16
N ASP A 241 -22.29 -23.03 3.06
CA ASP A 241 -23.26 -21.98 2.75
C ASP A 241 -22.61 -20.77 2.05
N LEU A 242 -21.31 -20.54 2.31
CA LEU A 242 -20.56 -19.45 1.69
C LEU A 242 -20.13 -19.75 0.22
N ASP A 243 -19.72 -21.00 -0.06
CA ASP A 243 -19.42 -21.42 -1.43
C ASP A 243 -20.67 -21.36 -2.31
N SER A 244 -21.81 -21.86 -1.81
CA SER A 244 -23.08 -21.79 -2.55
C SER A 244 -23.53 -20.36 -2.82
N LYS A 245 -23.35 -19.44 -1.88
CA LYS A 245 -23.66 -18.01 -2.08
C LYS A 245 -22.74 -17.31 -3.04
N LEU A 246 -21.48 -17.73 -3.10
CA LEU A 246 -20.53 -17.20 -4.07
C LEU A 246 -20.90 -17.66 -5.49
N ASP A 247 -21.25 -18.96 -5.63
CA ASP A 247 -21.68 -19.52 -6.91
C ASP A 247 -22.99 -18.86 -7.38
N GLU A 248 -24.00 -18.69 -6.48
CA GLU A 248 -25.26 -17.99 -6.81
C GLU A 248 -25.07 -16.52 -7.22
N LEU A 249 -23.99 -15.87 -6.79
CA LEU A 249 -23.73 -14.47 -7.12
C LEU A 249 -23.15 -14.31 -8.53
N PHE A 250 -22.41 -15.33 -9.04
CA PHE A 250 -21.62 -15.22 -10.25
C PHE A 250 -22.00 -16.24 -11.35
N ASP A 251 -23.05 -17.06 -11.14
CA ASP A 251 -23.70 -17.89 -12.15
C ASP A 251 -24.88 -17.12 -12.79
#